data_122d64cb2e0a50ed671860a14e9d4b17
#
_entry.id   122d64cb2e0a50ed671860a14e9d4b17
#
_cell.length_a   1.000
_cell.length_b   1.000
_cell.length_c   1.000
_cell.angle_alpha   90.00
_cell.angle_beta   90.00
_cell.angle_gamma   90.00
#
_symmetry.space_group_name_H-M   'P 1'
#
loop_
_entity.id
_entity.type
_entity.pdbx_description
1 polymer ?
#
loop_
_entity_poly.entity_id
_entity_poly.type
_entity_poly.pdbx_seq_one_letter_code
_entity_poly.pdbx_strand_id
1 'polypeptide(L)'
;MPYKDPEVRKRKQAQYSKNYYERNKTNLISKINVKKKVHRTWFNNYKATLRCIQCGYNHPAALDFHHVERKKTNRKVNELVSDGHTKKRILEELAKCVVLCANCHRVHHHEERLILKKKLAKKKKSSNIG
;
A
#
# COMPACT_ATOMS: atom_id res chain seq x y z
N MET A 1 -18.92 -2.57 -38.40
CA MET A 1 -19.49 -2.83 -37.07
C MET A 1 -20.87 -3.43 -37.19
N PRO A 2 -21.05 -4.65 -36.71
CA PRO A 2 -22.33 -5.35 -36.87
C PRO A 2 -23.47 -4.84 -36.01
N TYR A 3 -23.19 -4.01 -34.99
CA TYR A 3 -24.20 -3.52 -34.06
C TYR A 3 -24.28 -2.00 -34.11
N LYS A 4 -25.36 -1.47 -34.61
CA LYS A 4 -25.60 -0.02 -34.71
C LYS A 4 -26.10 0.57 -33.35
N ASP A 5 -26.85 -0.22 -32.58
CA ASP A 5 -27.38 0.22 -31.29
C ASP A 5 -26.31 0.14 -30.20
N PRO A 6 -26.00 1.26 -29.50
CA PRO A 6 -25.01 1.28 -28.41
C PRO A 6 -25.32 0.33 -27.25
N GLU A 7 -26.59 0.16 -26.92
CA GLU A 7 -27.02 -0.75 -25.83
C GLU A 7 -26.76 -2.21 -26.19
N VAL A 8 -27.10 -2.61 -27.41
CA VAL A 8 -26.83 -3.96 -27.93
C VAL A 8 -25.35 -4.24 -27.98
N ARG A 9 -24.56 -3.27 -28.45
CA ARG A 9 -23.09 -3.39 -28.51
C ARG A 9 -22.49 -3.58 -27.11
N LYS A 10 -22.94 -2.80 -26.14
CA LYS A 10 -22.49 -2.87 -24.75
C LYS A 10 -22.79 -4.24 -24.14
N ARG A 11 -24.00 -4.76 -24.31
CA ARG A 11 -24.41 -6.09 -23.83
C ARG A 11 -23.58 -7.20 -24.47
N LYS A 12 -23.37 -7.13 -25.78
CA LYS A 12 -22.60 -8.14 -26.51
C LYS A 12 -21.13 -8.12 -26.10
N GLN A 13 -20.57 -6.94 -25.88
CA GLN A 13 -19.20 -6.81 -25.40
C GLN A 13 -19.03 -7.35 -23.99
N ALA A 14 -19.98 -7.08 -23.07
CA ALA A 14 -19.99 -7.63 -21.72
C ALA A 14 -20.10 -9.16 -21.74
N GLN A 15 -20.98 -9.70 -22.58
CA GLN A 15 -21.14 -11.13 -22.77
C GLN A 15 -19.86 -11.79 -23.29
N TYR A 16 -19.22 -11.17 -24.29
CA TYR A 16 -17.96 -11.65 -24.84
C TYR A 16 -16.85 -11.65 -23.79
N SER A 17 -16.70 -10.57 -23.02
CA SER A 17 -15.70 -10.46 -21.95
C SER A 17 -15.92 -11.51 -20.87
N LYS A 18 -17.17 -11.73 -20.47
CA LYS A 18 -17.53 -12.78 -19.49
C LYS A 18 -17.16 -14.17 -19.99
N ASN A 19 -17.55 -14.50 -21.23
CA ASN A 19 -17.25 -15.80 -21.85
C ASN A 19 -15.74 -16.01 -21.99
N TYR A 20 -15.00 -14.98 -22.39
CA TYR A 20 -13.55 -15.03 -22.49
C TYR A 20 -12.92 -15.31 -21.13
N TYR A 21 -13.35 -14.59 -20.10
CA TYR A 21 -12.86 -14.78 -18.73
C TYR A 21 -13.12 -16.20 -18.21
N GLU A 22 -14.35 -16.70 -18.39
CA GLU A 22 -14.71 -18.04 -17.94
C GLU A 22 -13.86 -19.13 -18.62
N ARG A 23 -13.60 -19.00 -19.93
CA ARG A 23 -12.77 -19.94 -20.68
C ARG A 23 -11.29 -19.88 -20.30
N ASN A 24 -10.80 -18.70 -19.93
CA ASN A 24 -9.37 -18.47 -19.69
C ASN A 24 -9.04 -18.25 -18.21
N LYS A 25 -10.02 -18.39 -17.31
CA LYS A 25 -9.90 -18.09 -15.89
C LYS A 25 -8.66 -18.71 -15.25
N THR A 26 -8.44 -19.99 -15.44
CA THR A 26 -7.30 -20.71 -14.86
C THR A 26 -5.97 -20.12 -15.31
N ASN A 27 -5.81 -19.87 -16.62
CA ASN A 27 -4.59 -19.28 -17.17
C ASN A 27 -4.37 -17.85 -16.69
N LEU A 28 -5.43 -17.03 -16.63
CA LEU A 28 -5.36 -15.66 -16.18
C LEU A 28 -4.96 -15.57 -14.70
N ILE A 29 -5.58 -16.38 -13.86
CA ILE A 29 -5.25 -16.44 -12.42
C ILE A 29 -3.80 -16.90 -12.22
N SER A 30 -3.38 -17.94 -12.97
CA SER A 30 -2.02 -18.45 -12.92
C SER A 30 -0.99 -17.36 -13.27
N LYS A 31 -1.21 -16.59 -14.33
CA LYS A 31 -0.34 -15.48 -14.74
C LYS A 31 -0.27 -14.40 -13.67
N ILE A 32 -1.41 -14.03 -13.08
CA ILE A 32 -1.47 -13.03 -12.01
C ILE A 32 -0.70 -13.52 -10.78
N ASN A 33 -0.87 -14.78 -10.40
CA ASN A 33 -0.19 -15.35 -9.24
C ASN A 33 1.33 -15.41 -9.44
N VAL A 34 1.79 -15.73 -10.66
CA VAL A 34 3.22 -15.70 -10.99
C VAL A 34 3.77 -14.28 -10.84
N LYS A 35 3.10 -13.28 -11.38
CA LYS A 35 3.49 -11.87 -11.23
C LYS A 35 3.56 -11.45 -9.77
N LYS A 36 2.55 -11.78 -8.97
CA LYS A 36 2.51 -11.46 -7.54
C LYS A 36 3.67 -12.11 -6.79
N LYS A 37 3.98 -13.36 -7.11
CA LYS A 37 5.10 -14.09 -6.51
C LYS A 37 6.45 -13.44 -6.84
N VAL A 38 6.66 -13.06 -8.10
CA VAL A 38 7.87 -12.36 -8.55
C VAL A 38 8.05 -11.04 -7.81
N HIS A 39 7.00 -10.22 -7.71
CA HIS A 39 7.04 -8.95 -7.00
C HIS A 39 7.28 -9.13 -5.50
N ARG A 40 6.65 -10.12 -4.88
CA ARG A 40 6.85 -10.43 -3.46
C ARG A 40 8.28 -10.87 -3.18
N THR A 41 8.85 -11.72 -4.02
CA THR A 41 10.23 -12.17 -3.90
C THR A 41 11.21 -11.00 -4.04
N TRP A 42 11.00 -10.15 -5.06
CA TRP A 42 11.80 -8.95 -5.23
C TRP A 42 11.70 -8.02 -4.02
N PHE A 43 10.49 -7.79 -3.52
CA PHE A 43 10.26 -6.92 -2.37
C PHE A 43 10.91 -7.47 -1.10
N ASN A 44 10.80 -8.76 -0.85
CA ASN A 44 11.43 -9.40 0.30
C ASN A 44 12.97 -9.30 0.23
N ASN A 45 13.55 -9.49 -0.94
CA ASN A 45 14.98 -9.31 -1.15
C ASN A 45 15.42 -7.86 -0.93
N TYR A 46 14.63 -6.92 -1.43
CA TYR A 46 14.87 -5.49 -1.22
C TYR A 46 14.79 -5.14 0.27
N LYS A 47 13.76 -5.62 0.96
CA LYS A 47 13.53 -5.40 2.39
C LYS A 47 14.67 -5.97 3.25
N ALA A 48 15.27 -7.07 2.83
CA ALA A 48 16.41 -7.68 3.52
C ALA A 48 17.66 -6.80 3.52
N THR A 49 17.77 -5.82 2.63
CA THR A 49 18.88 -4.85 2.58
C THR A 49 18.68 -3.66 3.50
N LEU A 50 17.51 -3.52 4.11
CA LEU A 50 17.11 -2.34 4.88
C LEU A 50 17.33 -2.54 6.38
N ARG A 51 17.34 -1.44 7.11
CA ARG A 51 17.47 -1.40 8.57
C ARG A 51 16.54 -0.33 9.13
N CYS A 52 16.15 -0.52 10.40
CA CYS A 52 15.50 0.56 11.15
C CYS A 52 16.43 1.76 11.25
N ILE A 53 15.92 2.94 10.88
CA ILE A 53 16.72 4.20 10.91
C ILE A 53 17.05 4.65 12.34
N GLN A 54 16.30 4.18 13.34
CA GLN A 54 16.50 4.57 14.75
C GLN A 54 17.43 3.62 15.51
N CYS A 55 17.19 2.31 15.44
CA CYS A 55 17.93 1.34 16.24
C CYS A 55 18.84 0.40 15.42
N GLY A 56 18.75 0.44 14.10
CA GLY A 56 19.58 -0.39 13.22
C GLY A 56 19.16 -1.85 13.11
N TYR A 57 18.02 -2.25 13.72
CA TYR A 57 17.52 -3.62 13.61
C TYR A 57 17.24 -3.96 12.13
N ASN A 58 17.69 -5.12 11.70
CA ASN A 58 17.73 -5.44 10.26
C ASN A 58 16.96 -6.70 9.84
N HIS A 59 16.20 -7.33 10.74
CA HIS A 59 15.41 -8.50 10.33
C HIS A 59 14.19 -8.04 9.52
N PRO A 60 14.05 -8.48 8.24
CA PRO A 60 13.01 -7.94 7.36
C PRO A 60 11.58 -8.19 7.86
N ALA A 61 11.33 -9.26 8.59
CA ALA A 61 9.99 -9.55 9.13
C ALA A 61 9.51 -8.50 10.13
N ALA A 62 10.41 -7.79 10.78
CA ALA A 62 10.08 -6.80 11.81
C ALA A 62 10.24 -5.36 11.32
N LEU A 63 10.51 -5.14 10.03
CA LEU A 63 10.65 -3.80 9.45
C LEU A 63 9.32 -3.33 8.87
N ASP A 64 8.93 -2.13 9.24
CA ASP A 64 7.73 -1.46 8.74
C ASP A 64 8.10 -0.21 7.95
N PHE A 65 7.23 0.20 7.04
CA PHE A 65 7.38 1.44 6.28
C PHE A 65 6.43 2.48 6.83
N HIS A 66 6.99 3.55 7.38
CA HIS A 66 6.22 4.63 8.00
C HIS A 66 6.22 5.85 7.09
N HIS A 67 5.03 6.31 6.66
CA HIS A 67 4.90 7.52 5.87
C HIS A 67 5.26 8.75 6.73
N VAL A 68 6.17 9.58 6.22
CA VAL A 68 6.60 10.79 6.92
C VAL A 68 5.46 11.80 7.00
N GLU A 69 4.72 11.99 5.93
CA GLU A 69 3.54 12.86 5.88
C GLU A 69 2.26 12.03 5.78
N ARG A 70 1.26 12.39 6.59
CA ARG A 70 -0.07 11.77 6.52
C ARG A 70 -0.89 12.43 5.41
N LYS A 71 -1.06 11.71 4.31
CA LYS A 71 -1.91 12.12 3.19
C LYS A 71 -2.98 11.07 2.94
N LYS A 72 -4.19 11.49 2.57
CA LYS A 72 -5.29 10.57 2.22
C LYS A 72 -4.93 9.67 1.02
N THR A 73 -4.04 10.12 0.15
CA THR A 73 -3.57 9.38 -1.02
C THR A 73 -2.50 8.35 -0.71
N ASN A 74 -1.98 8.32 0.53
CA ASN A 74 -0.98 7.33 0.93
C ASN A 74 -1.58 5.93 0.94
N ARG A 75 -0.85 4.98 0.38
CA ARG A 75 -1.20 3.57 0.41
C ARG A 75 -0.13 2.77 1.15
N LYS A 76 -0.56 1.74 1.83
CA LYS A 76 0.38 0.84 2.51
C LYS A 76 1.22 0.10 1.48
N VAL A 77 2.53 0.15 1.66
CA VAL A 77 3.48 -0.49 0.72
C VAL A 77 3.22 -1.99 0.60
N ASN A 78 2.93 -2.66 1.70
CA ASN A 78 2.61 -4.09 1.70
C ASN A 78 1.36 -4.41 0.87
N GLU A 79 0.35 -3.55 0.89
CA GLU A 79 -0.84 -3.71 0.06
C GLU A 79 -0.52 -3.55 -1.43
N LEU A 80 0.34 -2.59 -1.79
CA LEU A 80 0.76 -2.41 -3.19
C LEU A 80 1.47 -3.65 -3.72
N VAL A 81 2.32 -4.27 -2.90
CA VAL A 81 3.01 -5.51 -3.27
C VAL A 81 2.02 -6.67 -3.42
N SER A 82 1.10 -6.82 -2.47
CA SER A 82 0.07 -7.87 -2.50
C SER A 82 -0.88 -7.73 -3.67
N ASP A 83 -1.21 -6.50 -4.07
CA ASP A 83 -2.09 -6.21 -5.20
C ASP A 83 -1.40 -6.35 -6.56
N GLY A 84 -0.08 -6.57 -6.58
CA GLY A 84 0.68 -6.77 -7.81
C GLY A 84 1.02 -5.51 -8.58
N HIS A 85 1.12 -4.37 -7.91
CA HIS A 85 1.56 -3.11 -8.53
C HIS A 85 2.99 -3.20 -9.04
N THR A 86 3.35 -2.35 -10.00
CA THR A 86 4.70 -2.34 -10.59
C THR A 86 5.77 -1.93 -9.58
N LYS A 87 7.00 -2.38 -9.80
CA LYS A 87 8.15 -1.98 -8.98
C LYS A 87 8.30 -0.45 -8.90
N LYS A 88 8.10 0.23 -10.02
CA LYS A 88 8.14 1.69 -10.09
C LYS A 88 7.15 2.33 -9.12
N ARG A 89 5.89 1.85 -9.13
CA ARG A 89 4.84 2.37 -8.22
C ARG A 89 5.18 2.10 -6.76
N ILE A 90 5.68 0.91 -6.46
CA ILE A 90 6.10 0.54 -5.10
C ILE A 90 7.24 1.44 -4.62
N LEU A 91 8.26 1.66 -5.46
CA LEU A 91 9.40 2.51 -5.13
C LEU A 91 9.00 3.99 -4.94
N GLU A 92 8.04 4.48 -5.71
CA GLU A 92 7.47 5.82 -5.54
C GLU A 92 6.83 5.99 -4.16
N GLU A 93 6.10 4.97 -3.71
CA GLU A 93 5.48 5.00 -2.38
C GLU A 93 6.53 4.85 -1.26
N LEU A 94 7.53 3.99 -1.46
CA LEU A 94 8.66 3.82 -0.52
C LEU A 94 9.44 5.11 -0.30
N ALA A 95 9.58 5.93 -1.34
CA ALA A 95 10.27 7.21 -1.24
C ALA A 95 9.61 8.19 -0.25
N LYS A 96 8.33 8.00 0.05
CA LYS A 96 7.57 8.79 1.02
C LYS A 96 7.68 8.24 2.45
N CYS A 97 8.36 7.12 2.64
CA CYS A 97 8.42 6.40 3.90
C CYS A 97 9.82 6.38 4.48
N VAL A 98 9.89 6.19 5.80
CA VAL A 98 11.10 5.81 6.50
C VAL A 98 10.95 4.39 7.02
N VAL A 99 12.07 3.68 7.18
CA VAL A 99 12.06 2.29 7.68
C VAL A 99 12.19 2.32 9.19
N LEU A 100 11.24 1.73 9.89
CA LEU A 100 11.25 1.56 11.34
C LEU A 100 10.98 0.10 11.67
N CYS A 101 11.67 -0.45 12.67
CA CYS A 101 11.28 -1.76 13.19
C CYS A 101 9.95 -1.65 13.95
N ALA A 102 9.29 -2.78 14.18
CA ALA A 102 7.98 -2.81 14.83
C ALA A 102 7.98 -2.09 16.19
N ASN A 103 9.05 -2.22 16.97
CA ASN A 103 9.18 -1.55 18.27
C ASN A 103 9.31 -0.03 18.13
N CYS A 104 10.24 0.43 17.32
CA CYS A 104 10.43 1.88 17.06
C CYS A 104 9.21 2.51 16.44
N HIS A 105 8.52 1.81 15.55
CA HIS A 105 7.30 2.27 14.90
C HIS A 105 6.16 2.48 15.91
N ARG A 106 5.96 1.54 16.82
CA ARG A 106 4.96 1.66 17.89
C ARG A 106 5.27 2.79 18.85
N VAL A 107 6.53 2.93 19.25
CA VAL A 107 6.98 4.01 20.13
C VAL A 107 6.77 5.37 19.44
N HIS A 108 7.12 5.47 18.16
CA HIS A 108 6.92 6.69 17.37
C HIS A 108 5.46 7.12 17.35
N HIS A 109 4.52 6.23 17.08
CA HIS A 109 3.09 6.54 17.10
C HIS A 109 2.58 6.90 18.51
N HIS A 110 3.11 6.26 19.53
CA HIS A 110 2.78 6.60 20.92
C HIS A 110 3.19 8.02 21.26
N GLU A 111 4.40 8.42 20.90
CA GLU A 111 4.92 9.78 21.09
C GLU A 111 4.12 10.82 20.31
N GLU A 112 3.76 10.53 19.07
CA GLU A 112 2.89 11.40 18.27
C GLU A 112 1.55 11.66 18.97
N ARG A 113 0.94 10.60 19.51
CA ARG A 113 -0.34 10.73 20.24
C ARG A 113 -0.21 11.58 21.49
N LEU A 114 0.89 11.46 22.23
CA LEU A 114 1.15 12.29 23.41
C LEU A 114 1.31 13.75 23.04
N ILE A 115 2.03 14.06 21.98
CA ILE A 115 2.21 15.42 21.46
C ILE A 115 0.85 16.01 21.06
N LEU A 116 0.03 15.24 20.35
CA LEU A 116 -1.29 15.67 19.92
C LEU A 116 -2.21 15.97 21.12
N LYS A 117 -2.21 15.11 22.13
CA LYS A 117 -2.99 15.32 23.37
C LYS A 117 -2.57 16.60 24.09
N LYS A 118 -1.27 16.88 24.19
CA LYS A 118 -0.75 18.11 24.79
C LYS A 118 -1.18 19.35 24.02
N LYS A 119 -1.13 19.31 22.69
CA LYS A 119 -1.61 20.40 21.83
C LYS A 119 -3.09 20.68 22.01
N LEU A 120 -3.92 19.63 22.06
CA LEU A 120 -5.37 19.74 22.27
C LEU A 120 -5.70 20.29 23.66
N ALA A 121 -4.98 19.87 24.71
CA ALA A 121 -5.15 20.38 26.07
C ALA A 121 -4.82 21.88 26.16
N LYS A 122 -3.74 22.32 25.52
CA LYS A 122 -3.36 23.74 25.44
C LYS A 122 -4.44 24.54 24.69
N LYS A 123 -4.99 24.04 23.61
CA LYS A 123 -6.04 24.67 22.84
C LYS A 123 -7.33 24.83 23.64
N LYS A 124 -7.71 23.84 24.44
CA LYS A 124 -8.88 23.89 25.32
C LYS A 124 -8.69 24.95 26.43
N LYS A 125 -7.51 25.01 27.05
CA LYS A 125 -7.18 26.04 28.07
C LYS A 125 -7.27 27.43 27.45
N SER A 126 -6.73 27.64 26.26
CA SER A 126 -6.78 28.93 25.56
C SER A 126 -8.22 29.35 25.23
N SER A 127 -9.13 28.44 24.88
CA SER A 127 -10.53 28.76 24.60
C SER A 127 -11.36 29.04 25.86
N ASN A 128 -10.93 28.58 27.05
CA ASN A 128 -11.61 28.80 28.32
C ASN A 128 -11.21 30.08 29.03
N ILE A 129 -10.22 30.81 28.54
CA ILE A 129 -9.72 32.07 29.13
C ILE A 129 -10.36 33.31 28.49
N GLY A 130 -11.12 33.09 27.39
CA GLY A 130 -11.79 34.17 26.66
C GLY A 130 -13.14 34.56 27.20
#